data_97b51b1c191b64ddd03e05033a01fe10
#
_entry.id   97b51b1c191b64ddd03e05033a01fe10
#
_cell.length_a   1.000
_cell.length_b   1.000
_cell.length_c   1.000
_cell.angle_alpha   90.00
_cell.angle_beta   90.00
_cell.angle_gamma   90.00
#
_symmetry.space_group_name_H-M   'P 1'
#
loop_
_entity.id
_entity.type
_entity.pdbx_description
1 polymer ?
#
loop_
_entity_poly.entity_id
_entity_poly.type
_entity_poly.pdbx_seq_one_letter_code
_entity_poly.pdbx_strand_id
1 'polypeptide(L)'
;MNMQAMMKQAQALQRDMLKAKEEVDNSEFVGESSLVKVTVKGTKEVVKVEIDSSESLEKDEIEMLHDMIVIAVNEANKKIAIISDEQW
;
A
#
# COMPACT_ATOMS: atom_id res chain seq x y z
N MET A 1 15.37 2.72 40.27
CA MET A 1 14.86 2.88 38.90
C MET A 1 14.37 4.30 38.71
N ASN A 2 14.88 4.98 37.70
CA ASN A 2 14.53 6.38 37.45
C ASN A 2 13.28 6.43 36.57
N MET A 3 12.17 6.89 37.14
CA MET A 3 10.90 7.00 36.42
C MET A 3 10.99 7.95 35.22
N GLN A 4 11.78 9.04 35.34
CA GLN A 4 11.98 9.95 34.22
C GLN A 4 12.66 9.29 33.03
N ALA A 5 13.64 8.44 33.27
CA ALA A 5 14.33 7.69 32.22
C ALA A 5 13.38 6.71 31.54
N MET A 6 12.52 6.05 32.31
CA MET A 6 11.50 5.14 31.77
C MET A 6 10.49 5.87 30.92
N MET A 7 10.05 7.05 31.36
CA MET A 7 9.11 7.87 30.60
C MET A 7 9.72 8.36 29.28
N LYS A 8 11.01 8.75 29.31
CA LYS A 8 11.71 9.18 28.10
C LYS A 8 11.84 8.03 27.10
N GLN A 9 12.13 6.80 27.60
CA GLN A 9 12.20 5.62 26.75
C GLN A 9 10.84 5.30 26.10
N ALA A 10 9.77 5.38 26.90
CA ALA A 10 8.42 5.13 26.39
C ALA A 10 8.04 6.16 25.33
N GLN A 11 8.34 7.43 25.55
CA GLN A 11 8.09 8.50 24.58
C GLN A 11 8.89 8.32 23.30
N ALA A 12 10.15 7.90 23.42
CA ALA A 12 11.01 7.65 22.26
C ALA A 12 10.48 6.49 21.42
N LEU A 13 10.06 5.40 22.06
CA LEU A 13 9.45 4.26 21.38
C LEU A 13 8.18 4.67 20.65
N GLN A 14 7.31 5.44 21.31
CA GLN A 14 6.07 5.90 20.72
C GLN A 14 6.34 6.79 19.50
N ARG A 15 7.32 7.67 19.60
CA ARG A 15 7.74 8.54 18.49
C ARG A 15 8.26 7.74 17.33
N ASP A 16 9.08 6.72 17.59
CA ASP A 16 9.64 5.85 16.55
C ASP A 16 8.54 5.04 15.87
N MET A 17 7.56 4.57 16.62
CA MET A 17 6.41 3.84 16.07
C MET A 17 5.57 4.73 15.15
N LEU A 18 5.29 5.96 15.58
CA LEU A 18 4.54 6.93 14.75
C LEU A 18 5.29 7.28 13.48
N LYS A 19 6.61 7.45 13.58
CA LYS A 19 7.45 7.74 12.44
C LYS A 19 7.47 6.57 11.44
N ALA A 20 7.59 5.35 11.94
CA ALA A 20 7.55 4.16 11.10
C ALA A 20 6.19 4.04 10.40
N LYS A 21 5.11 4.32 11.10
CA LYS A 21 3.77 4.34 10.52
C LYS A 21 3.64 5.39 9.43
N GLU A 22 4.15 6.59 9.64
CA GLU A 22 4.17 7.65 8.63
C GLU A 22 4.94 7.23 7.38
N GLU A 23 6.08 6.57 7.55
CA GLU A 23 6.86 6.08 6.43
C GLU A 23 6.10 5.07 5.59
N VAL A 24 5.40 4.14 6.23
CA VAL A 24 4.53 3.18 5.53
C VAL A 24 3.37 3.89 4.85
N ASP A 25 2.70 4.82 5.56
CA ASP A 25 1.56 5.56 5.02
C ASP A 25 1.94 6.38 3.79
N ASN A 26 3.17 6.88 3.72
CA ASN A 26 3.67 7.67 2.60
C ASN A 26 4.35 6.84 1.52
N SER A 27 4.59 5.56 1.78
CA SER A 27 5.19 4.65 0.80
C SER A 27 4.15 4.25 -0.25
N GLU A 28 4.64 3.92 -1.44
CA GLU A 28 3.80 3.47 -2.53
C GLU A 28 3.95 1.96 -2.72
N PHE A 29 2.84 1.30 -2.98
CA PHE A 29 2.77 -0.13 -3.20
C PHE A 29 2.08 -0.39 -4.53
N VAL A 30 2.60 -1.34 -5.29
CA VAL A 30 2.13 -1.62 -6.63
C VAL A 30 1.51 -3.01 -6.68
N GLY A 31 0.32 -3.09 -7.24
CA GLY A 31 -0.33 -4.35 -7.60
C GLY A 31 -0.52 -4.42 -9.10
N GLU A 32 -0.40 -5.60 -9.66
CA GLU A 32 -0.52 -5.80 -11.09
C GLU A 32 -1.47 -6.97 -11.40
N SER A 33 -2.20 -6.83 -12.48
CA SER A 33 -3.02 -7.90 -13.03
C SER A 33 -3.13 -7.73 -14.54
N SER A 34 -2.47 -8.59 -15.28
CA SER A 34 -2.47 -8.59 -16.75
C SER A 34 -2.11 -7.19 -17.31
N LEU A 35 -3.09 -6.46 -17.84
CA LEU A 35 -2.86 -5.15 -18.46
C LEU A 35 -2.93 -3.98 -17.47
N VAL A 36 -3.25 -4.23 -16.21
CA VAL A 36 -3.51 -3.19 -15.21
C VAL A 36 -2.41 -3.16 -14.18
N LYS A 37 -1.94 -1.95 -13.87
CA LYS A 37 -0.99 -1.68 -12.80
C LYS A 37 -1.57 -0.59 -11.90
N VAL A 38 -1.74 -0.88 -10.62
CA VAL A 38 -2.31 0.05 -9.65
C VAL A 38 -1.26 0.40 -8.61
N THR A 39 -1.11 1.69 -8.33
CA THR A 39 -0.24 2.19 -7.27
C THR A 39 -1.12 2.74 -6.15
N VAL A 40 -0.89 2.27 -4.92
CA VAL A 40 -1.61 2.74 -3.73
C VAL A 40 -0.60 3.20 -2.68
N LYS A 41 -1.01 4.15 -1.85
CA LYS A 41 -0.24 4.53 -0.66
C LYS A 41 -0.50 3.56 0.48
N GLY A 42 0.38 3.58 1.48
CA GLY A 42 0.21 2.75 2.68
C GLY A 42 -1.10 2.99 3.42
N THR A 43 -1.73 4.13 3.22
CA THR A 43 -3.07 4.46 3.73
C THR A 43 -4.19 3.74 2.96
N LYS A 44 -3.84 2.99 1.90
CA LYS A 44 -4.75 2.33 0.96
C LYS A 44 -5.41 3.29 -0.03
N GLU A 45 -4.98 4.54 -0.08
CA GLU A 45 -5.43 5.48 -1.08
C GLU A 45 -4.85 5.12 -2.44
N VAL A 46 -5.71 4.98 -3.45
CA VAL A 46 -5.27 4.72 -4.83
C VAL A 46 -4.72 6.01 -5.41
N VAL A 47 -3.45 5.98 -5.80
CA VAL A 47 -2.75 7.15 -6.35
C VAL A 47 -2.82 7.16 -7.87
N LYS A 48 -2.67 5.98 -8.48
CA LYS A 48 -2.54 5.88 -9.93
C LYS A 48 -3.04 4.52 -10.41
N VAL A 49 -3.73 4.54 -11.54
CA VAL A 49 -4.13 3.33 -12.26
C VAL A 49 -3.58 3.45 -13.67
N GLU A 50 -2.73 2.51 -14.06
CA GLU A 50 -2.18 2.44 -15.41
C GLU A 50 -2.77 1.25 -16.14
N ILE A 51 -3.22 1.47 -17.36
CA ILE A 51 -3.74 0.42 -18.23
C ILE A 51 -2.85 0.37 -19.46
N ASP A 52 -2.31 -0.81 -19.77
CA ASP A 52 -1.50 -1.00 -20.97
C ASP A 52 -2.42 -0.98 -22.19
N SER A 53 -2.35 0.11 -22.91
CA SER A 53 -3.16 0.32 -24.12
C SER A 53 -2.30 0.34 -25.38
N SER A 54 -1.15 -0.32 -25.36
CA SER A 54 -0.25 -0.41 -26.52
C SER A 54 -0.92 -1.09 -27.72
N GLU A 55 -1.94 -1.89 -27.48
CA GLU A 55 -2.76 -2.52 -28.50
C GLU A 55 -4.21 -2.10 -28.34
N SER A 56 -4.98 -2.18 -29.44
CA SER A 56 -6.41 -1.92 -29.39
C SER A 56 -7.10 -2.96 -28.53
N LEU A 57 -7.91 -2.51 -27.56
CA LEU A 57 -8.65 -3.43 -26.70
C LEU A 57 -9.99 -3.80 -27.35
N GLU A 58 -10.23 -5.10 -27.41
CA GLU A 58 -11.51 -5.64 -27.83
C GLU A 58 -12.55 -5.43 -26.72
N LYS A 59 -13.83 -5.52 -27.08
CA LYS A 59 -14.93 -5.33 -26.13
C LYS A 59 -14.82 -6.30 -24.94
N ASP A 60 -14.47 -7.56 -25.21
CA ASP A 60 -14.30 -8.58 -24.17
C ASP A 60 -13.16 -8.23 -23.20
N GLU A 61 -12.08 -7.67 -23.73
CA GLU A 61 -10.93 -7.25 -22.91
C GLU A 61 -11.29 -6.06 -22.03
N ILE A 62 -12.10 -5.13 -22.55
CA ILE A 62 -12.57 -3.98 -21.77
C ILE A 62 -13.43 -4.45 -20.60
N GLU A 63 -14.30 -5.42 -20.81
CA GLU A 63 -15.11 -6.00 -19.75
C GLU A 63 -14.25 -6.67 -18.67
N MET A 64 -13.14 -7.30 -19.06
CA MET A 64 -12.20 -7.93 -18.14
C MET A 64 -11.38 -6.92 -17.34
N LEU A 65 -11.26 -5.67 -17.80
CA LEU A 65 -10.51 -4.63 -17.09
C LEU A 65 -11.05 -4.38 -15.69
N HIS A 66 -12.36 -4.48 -15.50
CA HIS A 66 -12.98 -4.32 -14.17
C HIS A 66 -12.39 -5.30 -13.16
N ASP A 67 -12.32 -6.57 -13.53
CA ASP A 67 -11.77 -7.62 -12.68
C ASP A 67 -10.27 -7.44 -12.46
N MET A 68 -9.56 -7.04 -13.51
CA MET A 68 -8.11 -6.79 -13.43
C MET A 68 -7.80 -5.66 -12.45
N ILE A 69 -8.60 -4.60 -12.45
CA ILE A 69 -8.44 -3.48 -11.51
C ILE A 69 -8.67 -3.95 -10.07
N VAL A 70 -9.74 -4.71 -9.85
CA VAL A 70 -10.04 -5.25 -8.52
C VAL A 70 -8.90 -6.11 -8.00
N ILE A 71 -8.39 -7.01 -8.82
CA ILE A 71 -7.28 -7.91 -8.45
C ILE A 71 -6.02 -7.09 -8.15
N ALA A 72 -5.70 -6.12 -8.99
CA ALA A 72 -4.50 -5.29 -8.82
C ALA A 72 -4.56 -4.47 -7.53
N VAL A 73 -5.70 -3.84 -7.22
CA VAL A 73 -5.90 -3.08 -5.98
C VAL A 73 -5.76 -3.99 -4.77
N ASN A 74 -6.39 -5.15 -4.79
CA ASN A 74 -6.33 -6.10 -3.68
C ASN A 74 -4.93 -6.64 -3.47
N GLU A 75 -4.18 -6.88 -4.54
CA GLU A 75 -2.79 -7.30 -4.44
C GLU A 75 -1.91 -6.24 -3.78
N ALA A 76 -2.06 -4.98 -4.18
CA ALA A 76 -1.34 -3.87 -3.56
C ALA A 76 -1.69 -3.74 -2.07
N ASN A 77 -2.96 -3.87 -1.72
CA ASN A 77 -3.41 -3.79 -0.33
C ASN A 77 -2.88 -4.95 0.52
N LYS A 78 -2.71 -6.13 -0.06
CA LYS A 78 -2.10 -7.27 0.64
C LYS A 78 -0.65 -6.97 1.04
N LYS A 79 0.09 -6.31 0.17
CA LYS A 79 1.47 -5.91 0.46
C LYS A 79 1.53 -4.95 1.64
N ILE A 80 0.59 -4.02 1.74
CA ILE A 80 0.48 -3.10 2.86
C ILE A 80 0.19 -3.86 4.16
N ALA A 81 -0.75 -4.80 4.13
CA ALA A 81 -1.12 -5.59 5.30
C ALA A 81 0.06 -6.38 5.85
N ILE A 82 0.87 -6.99 4.97
CA ILE A 82 2.06 -7.76 5.36
C ILE A 82 3.05 -6.86 6.10
N ILE A 83 3.33 -5.67 5.58
CA ILE A 83 4.28 -4.74 6.18
C ILE A 83 3.75 -4.21 7.51
N SER A 84 2.47 -3.87 7.58
CA SER A 84 1.84 -3.40 8.81
C SER A 84 1.89 -4.45 9.90
N ASP A 85 1.65 -5.72 9.58
CA ASP A 85 1.73 -6.83 10.53
C ASP A 85 3.15 -7.05 11.03
N GLU A 86 4.16 -6.89 10.19
CA GLU A 86 5.56 -7.04 10.58
C GLU A 86 6.05 -5.95 11.53
N GLN A 87 5.45 -4.76 11.48
CA GLN A 87 5.85 -3.64 12.32
C GLN A 87 5.19 -3.66 13.72
N TRP A 88 4.18 -4.43 13.91
CA TRP A 88 3.43 -4.52 15.16
C TRP A 88 3.58 -5.88 15.84
#